data_dab4525c800cf52756e58ba6e6e76ecc
#
_entry.id   dab4525c800cf52756e58ba6e6e76ecc
#
_cell.length_a   1.000
_cell.length_b   1.000
_cell.length_c   1.000
_cell.angle_alpha   90.00
_cell.angle_beta   90.00
_cell.angle_gamma   90.00
#
_symmetry.space_group_name_H-M   'P 1'
#
loop_
_entity.id
_entity.type
_entity.pdbx_description
1 polymer ?
#
loop_
_entity_poly.entity_id
_entity_poly.type
_entity_poly.pdbx_seq_one_letter_code
_entity_poly.pdbx_strand_id
1 'polypeptide(L)'
;MSSKAEAASAPRVRTDREYEYWRWRILIGTMIGYIFFYFVRKSITMAMPGLESIGVTKTTLGLFLTIHGVLYGVARFVNGVWSDRVNPRYFMSIGLFLAAMTNVFCGFSSDIASALFPDQNQATVIAWIIGSFWIINGWVQGMGFPPCAKSLMHWFAPHEHGIKFATWNISHSFGAGLVFLLNSFVVLLGWKFCFLVPAALSLLGAVFLFWALRDSPEKEGFEPVETYYERTRGLKKEGEAAAVAACAQKAEEESTEHVAEQETGWWEDLCKNVFSNWAVWVLCLANFFVYIVRFSILDWAPTFLSQSKGLDLQSAGWATACYEVFGAFGIILSGILMDKVFNGRGAKACFVYMLGCGLASLAFWRLDSESLMLNILLLSMIGFFIYGPQCLIGCVASTIATKKSGAASSGLTGLFGYLATIVTGFGVGFIVDGATATPKAERNQAVALAIADDFAGVEASALVEKRDDLKAVVSAAESYADAKRRDDGFSGDPLSEKKKELSEKRVDKESKLAEALGSLVAPLRTDGLDNVSVATLDKVASTAYDGRAKISKAGWPRIFGMLVISSAAALILFALISNVASPEVLAEEKRRKEEAASKN
;
A
#
# COMPACT_ATOMS: atom_id res chain seq x y z
N MET A 1 -55.52 41.26 7.63
CA MET A 1 -54.20 40.85 7.06
C MET A 1 -53.34 40.32 8.16
N SER A 2 -53.46 39.07 8.54
CA SER A 2 -52.47 38.34 9.38
C SER A 2 -52.98 36.93 9.60
N SER A 3 -52.85 36.02 8.67
CA SER A 3 -53.04 34.57 8.92
C SER A 3 -52.45 33.68 7.81
N LYS A 4 -51.39 34.15 7.17
CA LYS A 4 -50.68 33.35 6.12
C LYS A 4 -49.18 33.13 6.39
N ALA A 5 -48.71 33.31 7.60
CA ALA A 5 -47.27 33.22 7.90
C ALA A 5 -46.85 32.09 8.83
N GLU A 6 -47.73 31.14 9.14
CA GLU A 6 -47.36 30.00 10.03
C GLU A 6 -47.82 28.62 9.50
N ALA A 7 -47.62 28.37 8.23
CA ALA A 7 -47.52 27.03 7.74
C ALA A 7 -46.02 26.62 7.70
N ALA A 8 -45.36 26.64 8.85
CA ALA A 8 -44.12 25.89 9.06
C ALA A 8 -44.45 24.44 8.76
N SER A 9 -43.93 23.90 7.68
CA SER A 9 -44.16 22.54 7.19
C SER A 9 -43.97 21.56 8.35
N ALA A 10 -45.02 20.82 8.70
CA ALA A 10 -44.92 19.69 9.62
C ALA A 10 -43.71 18.82 9.21
N PRO A 11 -42.87 18.36 10.15
CA PRO A 11 -41.70 17.57 9.80
C PRO A 11 -42.17 16.39 8.95
N ARG A 12 -41.63 16.28 7.73
CA ARG A 12 -41.97 15.23 6.78
C ARG A 12 -41.63 13.90 7.45
N VAL A 13 -42.62 13.10 7.81
CA VAL A 13 -42.41 11.77 8.40
C VAL A 13 -41.72 10.93 7.34
N ARG A 14 -40.44 10.68 7.53
CA ARG A 14 -39.63 9.87 6.63
C ARG A 14 -39.94 8.38 6.83
N THR A 15 -39.96 7.63 5.74
CA THR A 15 -40.34 6.21 5.74
C THR A 15 -39.13 5.34 6.12
N ASP A 16 -39.40 4.13 6.66
CA ASP A 16 -38.36 3.13 6.94
C ASP A 16 -37.54 2.77 5.70
N ARG A 17 -38.19 2.78 4.52
CA ARG A 17 -37.50 2.55 3.24
C ARG A 17 -36.49 3.68 2.92
N GLU A 18 -36.80 4.92 3.24
CA GLU A 18 -35.86 6.05 3.06
C GLU A 18 -34.70 5.91 4.06
N TYR A 19 -34.96 5.47 5.29
CA TYR A 19 -33.93 5.24 6.29
C TYR A 19 -32.94 4.17 5.82
N GLU A 20 -33.43 2.98 5.41
CA GLU A 20 -32.58 1.90 4.88
C GLU A 20 -31.79 2.33 3.64
N TYR A 21 -32.42 3.10 2.71
CA TYR A 21 -31.71 3.65 1.55
C TYR A 21 -30.53 4.50 1.97
N TRP A 22 -30.67 5.37 2.99
CA TRP A 22 -29.59 6.21 3.48
C TRP A 22 -28.49 5.39 4.18
N ARG A 23 -28.83 4.40 4.96
CA ARG A 23 -27.86 3.49 5.58
C ARG A 23 -26.95 2.82 4.53
N TRP A 24 -27.56 2.23 3.51
CA TRP A 24 -26.80 1.60 2.42
C TRP A 24 -26.00 2.64 1.60
N ARG A 25 -26.58 3.80 1.33
CA ARG A 25 -25.89 4.88 0.63
C ARG A 25 -24.66 5.35 1.39
N ILE A 26 -24.70 5.50 2.70
CA ILE A 26 -23.57 5.89 3.54
C ILE A 26 -22.49 4.79 3.54
N LEU A 27 -22.87 3.51 3.72
CA LEU A 27 -21.92 2.41 3.67
C LEU A 27 -21.20 2.36 2.32
N ILE A 28 -21.94 2.31 1.23
CA ILE A 28 -21.38 2.23 -0.13
C ILE A 28 -20.61 3.51 -0.47
N GLY A 29 -21.13 4.67 -0.10
CA GLY A 29 -20.48 5.96 -0.32
C GLY A 29 -19.13 6.07 0.38
N THR A 30 -19.03 5.65 1.63
CA THR A 30 -17.76 5.61 2.38
C THR A 30 -16.79 4.58 1.80
N MET A 31 -17.27 3.41 1.35
CA MET A 31 -16.44 2.39 0.69
C MET A 31 -15.85 2.92 -0.62
N ILE A 32 -16.67 3.47 -1.51
CA ILE A 32 -16.23 4.05 -2.79
C ILE A 32 -15.26 5.21 -2.54
N GLY A 33 -15.58 6.11 -1.62
CA GLY A 33 -14.70 7.21 -1.26
C GLY A 33 -13.35 6.74 -0.77
N TYR A 34 -13.31 5.69 0.06
CA TYR A 34 -12.05 5.14 0.57
C TYR A 34 -11.23 4.44 -0.52
N ILE A 35 -11.87 3.84 -1.52
CA ILE A 35 -11.22 3.34 -2.74
C ILE A 35 -10.47 4.48 -3.45
N PHE A 36 -11.09 5.65 -3.62
CA PHE A 36 -10.43 6.81 -4.24
C PHE A 36 -9.27 7.37 -3.41
N PHE A 37 -9.31 7.28 -2.09
CA PHE A 37 -8.14 7.59 -1.26
C PHE A 37 -6.96 6.65 -1.56
N TYR A 38 -7.22 5.37 -1.84
CA TYR A 38 -6.17 4.43 -2.24
C TYR A 38 -5.59 4.74 -3.62
N PHE A 39 -6.39 5.28 -4.55
CA PHE A 39 -5.91 5.69 -5.87
C PHE A 39 -4.77 6.69 -5.77
N VAL A 40 -4.90 7.70 -4.93
CA VAL A 40 -3.90 8.75 -4.74
C VAL A 40 -2.87 8.45 -3.62
N ARG A 41 -2.99 7.30 -2.97
CA ARG A 41 -2.01 6.80 -2.00
C ARG A 41 -0.98 5.85 -2.62
N LYS A 42 -1.37 5.05 -3.62
CA LYS A 42 -0.54 3.99 -4.19
C LYS A 42 -0.05 4.29 -5.61
N SER A 43 -0.36 5.46 -6.13
CA SER A 43 0.07 5.94 -7.44
C SER A 43 1.60 5.97 -7.61
N ILE A 44 2.36 6.37 -6.60
CA ILE A 44 3.82 6.46 -6.64
C ILE A 44 4.49 5.12 -6.93
N THR A 45 3.94 4.01 -6.40
CA THR A 45 4.52 2.68 -6.51
C THR A 45 4.74 2.25 -7.96
N MET A 46 3.78 2.53 -8.84
CA MET A 46 3.90 2.24 -10.28
C MET A 46 4.73 3.28 -11.03
N ALA A 47 4.90 4.49 -10.48
CA ALA A 47 5.74 5.53 -11.06
C ALA A 47 7.24 5.35 -10.73
N MET A 48 7.59 4.61 -9.66
CA MET A 48 8.97 4.44 -9.19
C MET A 48 9.96 4.03 -10.28
N PRO A 49 9.72 2.99 -11.11
CA PRO A 49 10.68 2.61 -12.14
C PRO A 49 10.93 3.72 -13.17
N GLY A 50 9.89 4.50 -13.49
CA GLY A 50 10.02 5.68 -14.36
C GLY A 50 10.81 6.81 -13.70
N LEU A 51 10.65 7.03 -12.41
CA LEU A 51 11.44 8.01 -11.64
C LEU A 51 12.91 7.59 -11.50
N GLU A 52 13.17 6.30 -11.34
CA GLU A 52 14.53 5.77 -11.35
C GLU A 52 15.23 5.99 -12.69
N SER A 53 14.51 5.84 -13.80
CA SER A 53 15.06 6.05 -15.15
C SER A 53 15.53 7.47 -15.41
N ILE A 54 15.00 8.47 -14.69
CA ILE A 54 15.43 9.87 -14.75
C ILE A 54 16.48 10.23 -13.68
N GLY A 55 16.91 9.26 -12.85
CA GLY A 55 18.01 9.42 -11.90
C GLY A 55 17.61 9.56 -10.43
N VAL A 56 16.34 9.42 -10.08
CA VAL A 56 15.91 9.40 -8.66
C VAL A 56 16.27 8.05 -8.03
N THR A 57 16.99 8.06 -6.91
CA THR A 57 17.46 6.82 -6.26
C THR A 57 16.34 6.10 -5.51
N LYS A 58 16.46 4.77 -5.36
CA LYS A 58 15.53 3.97 -4.53
C LYS A 58 15.53 4.40 -3.07
N THR A 59 16.70 4.82 -2.56
CA THR A 59 16.84 5.38 -1.22
C THR A 59 15.96 6.61 -1.04
N THR A 60 15.96 7.54 -2.00
CA THR A 60 15.11 8.73 -1.99
C THR A 60 13.63 8.38 -2.07
N LEU A 61 13.25 7.47 -2.98
CA LEU A 61 11.87 7.00 -3.10
C LEU A 61 11.41 6.27 -1.83
N GLY A 62 12.26 5.43 -1.26
CA GLY A 62 12.01 4.76 0.01
C GLY A 62 11.88 5.72 1.19
N LEU A 63 12.64 6.83 1.20
CA LEU A 63 12.49 7.89 2.19
C LEU A 63 11.10 8.55 2.10
N PHE A 64 10.61 8.82 0.88
CA PHE A 64 9.26 9.37 0.68
C PHE A 64 8.18 8.41 1.21
N LEU A 65 8.30 7.11 0.93
CA LEU A 65 7.38 6.10 1.47
C LEU A 65 7.41 6.05 3.00
N THR A 66 8.58 6.12 3.59
CA THR A 66 8.77 6.12 5.05
C THR A 66 8.10 7.32 5.70
N ILE A 67 8.44 8.54 5.25
CA ILE A 67 7.90 9.76 5.82
C ILE A 67 6.39 9.81 5.65
N HIS A 68 5.88 9.46 4.47
CA HIS A 68 4.45 9.35 4.20
C HIS A 68 3.75 8.37 5.17
N GLY A 69 4.32 7.18 5.40
CA GLY A 69 3.76 6.17 6.28
C GLY A 69 3.71 6.62 7.75
N VAL A 70 4.79 7.20 8.24
CA VAL A 70 4.88 7.73 9.61
C VAL A 70 3.90 8.90 9.81
N LEU A 71 3.89 9.86 8.88
CA LEU A 71 2.98 11.01 8.94
C LEU A 71 1.52 10.58 8.85
N TYR A 72 1.21 9.60 8.01
CA TYR A 72 -0.14 9.05 7.94
C TYR A 72 -0.57 8.45 9.28
N GLY A 73 0.31 7.72 9.97
CA GLY A 73 0.03 7.17 11.30
C GLY A 73 -0.33 8.27 12.31
N VAL A 74 0.47 9.33 12.37
CA VAL A 74 0.23 10.50 13.23
C VAL A 74 -1.04 11.25 12.81
N ALA A 75 -1.16 11.54 11.52
CA ALA A 75 -2.28 12.28 10.95
C ALA A 75 -3.62 11.58 11.18
N ARG A 76 -3.66 10.24 11.12
CA ARG A 76 -4.86 9.45 11.40
C ARG A 76 -5.39 9.68 12.81
N PHE A 77 -4.51 9.82 13.79
CA PHE A 77 -4.88 10.13 15.18
C PHE A 77 -5.40 11.56 15.30
N VAL A 78 -4.63 12.54 14.83
CA VAL A 78 -5.00 13.97 14.91
C VAL A 78 -6.29 14.27 14.16
N ASN A 79 -6.39 13.78 12.93
CA ASN A 79 -7.59 13.92 12.09
C ASN A 79 -8.78 13.13 12.65
N GLY A 80 -8.56 12.08 13.45
CA GLY A 80 -9.60 11.39 14.19
C GLY A 80 -10.33 12.32 15.15
N VAL A 81 -9.56 12.99 16.02
CA VAL A 81 -10.09 13.98 16.98
C VAL A 81 -10.82 15.13 16.27
N TRP A 82 -10.31 15.52 15.11
CA TRP A 82 -10.93 16.60 14.31
C TRP A 82 -12.21 16.14 13.61
N SER A 83 -12.22 14.94 13.07
CA SER A 83 -13.36 14.34 12.39
C SER A 83 -14.59 14.19 13.27
N ASP A 84 -14.40 13.95 14.58
CA ASP A 84 -15.50 13.84 15.55
C ASP A 84 -16.32 15.14 15.66
N ARG A 85 -15.68 16.29 15.42
CA ARG A 85 -16.28 17.63 15.52
C ARG A 85 -16.83 18.20 14.21
N VAL A 86 -16.46 17.59 13.08
CA VAL A 86 -16.79 18.08 11.72
C VAL A 86 -17.70 17.09 11.02
N ASN A 87 -18.55 17.60 10.12
CA ASN A 87 -19.40 16.76 9.29
C ASN A 87 -18.56 15.89 8.33
N PRO A 88 -18.72 14.55 8.34
CA PRO A 88 -18.00 13.63 7.46
C PRO A 88 -18.06 13.99 5.98
N ARG A 89 -19.19 14.55 5.53
CA ARG A 89 -19.40 15.00 4.15
C ARG A 89 -18.33 15.99 3.70
N TYR A 90 -18.07 17.02 4.48
CA TYR A 90 -17.07 18.03 4.14
C TYR A 90 -15.66 17.53 4.40
N PHE A 91 -15.45 16.90 5.56
CA PHE A 91 -14.12 16.50 5.99
C PHE A 91 -13.48 15.48 5.04
N MET A 92 -14.22 14.44 4.66
CA MET A 92 -13.74 13.40 3.75
C MET A 92 -13.58 13.92 2.31
N SER A 93 -14.54 14.74 1.83
CA SER A 93 -14.49 15.30 0.47
C SER A 93 -13.31 16.26 0.30
N ILE A 94 -13.08 17.16 1.28
CA ILE A 94 -11.94 18.09 1.25
C ILE A 94 -10.62 17.29 1.35
N GLY A 95 -10.56 16.29 2.23
CA GLY A 95 -9.39 15.43 2.36
C GLY A 95 -9.03 14.74 1.03
N LEU A 96 -10.02 14.16 0.35
CA LEU A 96 -9.80 13.52 -0.94
C LEU A 96 -9.40 14.52 -2.03
N PHE A 97 -10.04 15.69 -2.07
CA PHE A 97 -9.68 16.77 -3.00
C PHE A 97 -8.22 17.20 -2.81
N LEU A 98 -7.80 17.48 -1.57
CA LEU A 98 -6.43 17.87 -1.27
C LEU A 98 -5.43 16.75 -1.61
N ALA A 99 -5.74 15.49 -1.30
CA ALA A 99 -4.90 14.35 -1.66
C ALA A 99 -4.77 14.17 -3.18
N ALA A 100 -5.84 14.41 -3.93
CA ALA A 100 -5.79 14.40 -5.39
C ALA A 100 -4.94 15.55 -5.93
N MET A 101 -5.06 16.75 -5.37
CA MET A 101 -4.24 17.90 -5.78
C MET A 101 -2.75 17.67 -5.55
N THR A 102 -2.34 17.04 -4.45
CA THR A 102 -0.91 16.68 -4.26
C THR A 102 -0.41 15.74 -5.35
N ASN A 103 -1.23 14.78 -5.81
CA ASN A 103 -0.88 13.91 -6.94
C ASN A 103 -0.81 14.67 -8.27
N VAL A 104 -1.67 15.66 -8.50
CA VAL A 104 -1.58 16.54 -9.68
C VAL A 104 -0.21 17.22 -9.72
N PHE A 105 0.24 17.81 -8.60
CA PHE A 105 1.55 18.43 -8.53
C PHE A 105 2.70 17.42 -8.71
N CYS A 106 2.59 16.21 -8.19
CA CYS A 106 3.55 15.14 -8.45
C CYS A 106 3.61 14.79 -9.95
N GLY A 107 2.48 14.70 -10.63
CA GLY A 107 2.41 14.41 -12.06
C GLY A 107 3.03 15.51 -12.94
N PHE A 108 2.85 16.78 -12.57
CA PHE A 108 3.46 17.92 -13.27
C PHE A 108 4.87 18.28 -12.77
N SER A 109 5.46 17.49 -11.88
CA SER A 109 6.76 17.83 -11.25
C SER A 109 7.89 18.07 -12.24
N SER A 110 7.96 17.34 -13.35
CA SER A 110 8.99 17.55 -14.39
C SER A 110 8.72 18.83 -15.21
N ASP A 111 7.46 19.17 -15.45
CA ASP A 111 7.11 20.40 -16.18
C ASP A 111 7.41 21.63 -15.31
N ILE A 112 7.10 21.54 -14.02
CA ILE A 112 7.43 22.55 -12.99
C ILE A 112 8.95 22.70 -12.86
N ALA A 113 9.70 21.59 -12.78
CA ALA A 113 11.15 21.60 -12.67
C ALA A 113 11.80 22.30 -13.88
N SER A 114 11.39 21.93 -15.08
CA SER A 114 11.92 22.53 -16.32
C SER A 114 11.57 24.00 -16.47
N ALA A 115 10.37 24.43 -16.02
CA ALA A 115 9.94 25.81 -16.15
C ALA A 115 10.58 26.75 -15.11
N LEU A 116 10.72 26.30 -13.85
CA LEU A 116 11.18 27.15 -12.75
C LEU A 116 12.68 27.01 -12.44
N PHE A 117 13.28 25.86 -12.79
CA PHE A 117 14.67 25.53 -12.43
C PHE A 117 15.42 24.88 -13.62
N PRO A 118 15.48 25.54 -14.81
CA PRO A 118 16.04 24.94 -16.02
C PRO A 118 17.52 24.56 -15.87
N ASP A 119 18.27 25.35 -15.12
CA ASP A 119 19.73 25.21 -14.96
C ASP A 119 20.16 24.23 -13.84
N GLN A 120 19.16 23.68 -13.10
CA GLN A 120 19.44 22.76 -12.00
C GLN A 120 19.33 21.29 -12.46
N ASN A 121 19.92 20.38 -11.66
CA ASN A 121 19.77 18.94 -11.89
C ASN A 121 18.30 18.54 -11.80
N GLN A 122 17.69 18.24 -12.96
CA GLN A 122 16.26 17.98 -13.09
C GLN A 122 15.80 16.82 -12.22
N ALA A 123 16.58 15.73 -12.10
CA ALA A 123 16.24 14.60 -11.26
C ALA A 123 16.11 15.00 -9.78
N THR A 124 17.03 15.84 -9.31
CA THR A 124 17.02 16.34 -7.93
C THR A 124 15.82 17.25 -7.68
N VAL A 125 15.54 18.18 -8.59
CA VAL A 125 14.40 19.11 -8.46
C VAL A 125 13.07 18.35 -8.48
N ILE A 126 12.90 17.41 -9.42
CA ILE A 126 11.72 16.56 -9.51
C ILE A 126 11.52 15.75 -8.21
N ALA A 127 12.60 15.17 -7.68
CA ALA A 127 12.55 14.44 -6.40
C ALA A 127 12.10 15.34 -5.24
N TRP A 128 12.59 16.58 -5.14
CA TRP A 128 12.17 17.53 -4.12
C TRP A 128 10.69 17.91 -4.25
N ILE A 129 10.22 18.15 -5.47
CA ILE A 129 8.80 18.48 -5.72
C ILE A 129 7.92 17.31 -5.32
N ILE A 130 8.21 16.11 -5.84
CA ILE A 130 7.44 14.89 -5.51
C ILE A 130 7.47 14.63 -4.02
N GLY A 131 8.66 14.67 -3.39
CA GLY A 131 8.83 14.41 -1.97
C GLY A 131 8.00 15.35 -1.10
N SER A 132 8.03 16.65 -1.41
CA SER A 132 7.27 17.67 -0.66
C SER A 132 5.76 17.42 -0.75
N PHE A 133 5.21 17.22 -1.95
CA PHE A 133 3.79 16.96 -2.11
C PHE A 133 3.39 15.57 -1.59
N TRP A 134 4.27 14.58 -1.65
CA TRP A 134 4.03 13.25 -1.10
C TRP A 134 3.97 13.24 0.43
N ILE A 135 4.78 14.06 1.08
CA ILE A 135 4.72 14.31 2.53
C ILE A 135 3.38 14.94 2.92
N ILE A 136 2.95 15.98 2.19
CA ILE A 136 1.64 16.61 2.39
C ILE A 136 0.51 15.59 2.17
N ASN A 137 0.63 14.76 1.12
CA ASN A 137 -0.31 13.67 0.87
C ASN A 137 -0.44 12.74 2.08
N GLY A 138 0.67 12.33 2.70
CA GLY A 138 0.67 11.48 3.90
C GLY A 138 -0.18 12.04 5.04
N TRP A 139 -0.10 13.35 5.26
CA TRP A 139 -0.94 14.02 6.27
C TRP A 139 -2.42 14.03 5.89
N VAL A 140 -2.72 14.44 4.67
CA VAL A 140 -4.11 14.57 4.17
C VAL A 140 -4.79 13.21 4.04
N GLN A 141 -4.06 12.16 3.73
CA GLN A 141 -4.56 10.78 3.71
C GLN A 141 -5.17 10.35 5.06
N GLY A 142 -4.69 10.91 6.17
CA GLY A 142 -5.26 10.70 7.50
C GLY A 142 -6.71 11.18 7.65
N MET A 143 -7.22 12.00 6.73
CA MET A 143 -8.62 12.46 6.73
C MET A 143 -9.61 11.42 6.14
N GLY A 144 -9.14 10.31 5.59
CA GLY A 144 -10.01 9.32 4.93
C GLY A 144 -10.72 8.37 5.88
N PHE A 145 -9.99 7.73 6.80
CA PHE A 145 -10.53 6.68 7.68
C PHE A 145 -11.47 7.21 8.79
N PRO A 146 -11.12 8.25 9.57
CA PRO A 146 -11.92 8.66 10.71
C PRO A 146 -13.38 8.99 10.37
N PRO A 147 -13.68 9.76 9.29
CA PRO A 147 -15.07 10.06 8.93
C PRO A 147 -15.85 8.81 8.50
N CYS A 148 -15.18 7.80 7.92
CA CYS A 148 -15.83 6.53 7.63
C CYS A 148 -16.25 5.81 8.92
N ALA A 149 -15.34 5.71 9.88
CA ALA A 149 -15.62 5.12 11.18
C ALA A 149 -16.78 5.84 11.88
N LYS A 150 -16.74 7.17 11.97
CA LYS A 150 -17.82 8.00 12.53
C LYS A 150 -19.15 7.73 11.83
N SER A 151 -19.18 7.73 10.50
CA SER A 151 -20.43 7.49 9.75
C SER A 151 -21.00 6.11 10.03
N LEU A 152 -20.17 5.06 10.09
CA LEU A 152 -20.62 3.71 10.41
C LEU A 152 -21.20 3.62 11.82
N MET A 153 -20.59 4.32 12.80
CA MET A 153 -21.09 4.33 14.20
C MET A 153 -22.44 5.05 14.35
N HIS A 154 -22.72 6.08 13.53
CA HIS A 154 -23.97 6.84 13.62
C HIS A 154 -25.14 6.21 12.82
N TRP A 155 -24.83 5.54 11.68
CA TRP A 155 -25.87 5.02 10.79
C TRP A 155 -26.22 3.55 11.01
N PHE A 156 -25.45 2.82 11.85
CA PHE A 156 -25.66 1.41 12.14
C PHE A 156 -25.72 1.16 13.65
N ALA A 157 -26.57 0.23 14.07
CA ALA A 157 -26.71 -0.12 15.47
C ALA A 157 -25.48 -0.89 15.99
N PRO A 158 -25.16 -0.83 17.30
CA PRO A 158 -23.97 -1.45 17.88
C PRO A 158 -23.75 -2.92 17.50
N HIS A 159 -24.82 -3.72 17.47
CA HIS A 159 -24.74 -5.15 17.11
C HIS A 159 -24.44 -5.39 15.61
N GLU A 160 -24.58 -4.38 14.74
CA GLU A 160 -24.24 -4.47 13.31
C GLU A 160 -22.80 -3.99 13.02
N HIS A 161 -22.16 -3.25 13.94
CA HIS A 161 -20.88 -2.60 13.69
C HIS A 161 -19.81 -3.58 13.21
N GLY A 162 -19.70 -4.77 13.81
CA GLY A 162 -18.72 -5.78 13.43
C GLY A 162 -18.82 -6.17 11.96
N ILE A 163 -20.01 -6.55 11.50
CA ILE A 163 -20.24 -6.96 10.09
C ILE A 163 -20.07 -5.78 9.14
N LYS A 164 -20.58 -4.59 9.49
CA LYS A 164 -20.49 -3.41 8.63
C LYS A 164 -19.06 -2.91 8.50
N PHE A 165 -18.29 -2.90 9.59
CA PHE A 165 -16.86 -2.59 9.56
C PHE A 165 -16.06 -3.63 8.76
N ALA A 166 -16.32 -4.91 8.91
CA ALA A 166 -15.68 -5.97 8.13
C ALA A 166 -15.96 -5.80 6.64
N THR A 167 -17.23 -5.56 6.27
CA THR A 167 -17.64 -5.29 4.89
C THR A 167 -16.95 -4.03 4.35
N TRP A 168 -16.96 -2.94 5.11
CA TRP A 168 -16.31 -1.70 4.73
C TRP A 168 -14.79 -1.88 4.54
N ASN A 169 -14.17 -2.68 5.39
CA ASN A 169 -12.72 -2.89 5.37
C ASN A 169 -12.20 -3.54 4.07
N ILE A 170 -13.07 -4.24 3.33
CA ILE A 170 -12.73 -4.79 2.01
C ILE A 170 -12.37 -3.67 1.02
N SER A 171 -12.91 -2.45 1.20
CA SER A 171 -12.67 -1.31 0.31
C SER A 171 -11.19 -0.94 0.17
N HIS A 172 -10.34 -1.17 1.17
CA HIS A 172 -8.93 -0.85 1.08
C HIS A 172 -8.15 -1.79 0.14
N SER A 173 -8.40 -3.09 0.18
CA SER A 173 -7.78 -4.05 -0.73
C SER A 173 -8.29 -3.87 -2.16
N PHE A 174 -9.60 -3.66 -2.32
CA PHE A 174 -10.17 -3.33 -3.63
C PHE A 174 -9.60 -2.03 -4.20
N GLY A 175 -9.47 -0.99 -3.38
CA GLY A 175 -8.89 0.29 -3.79
C GLY A 175 -7.44 0.16 -4.25
N ALA A 176 -6.62 -0.57 -3.49
CA ALA A 176 -5.23 -0.84 -3.87
C ALA A 176 -5.15 -1.70 -5.14
N GLY A 177 -5.93 -2.78 -5.22
CA GLY A 177 -5.97 -3.63 -6.40
C GLY A 177 -6.40 -2.87 -7.67
N LEU A 178 -7.45 -2.06 -7.57
CA LEU A 178 -7.96 -1.24 -8.69
C LEU A 178 -6.95 -0.20 -9.16
N VAL A 179 -6.20 0.47 -8.27
CA VAL A 179 -5.19 1.45 -8.70
C VAL A 179 -3.99 0.77 -9.35
N PHE A 180 -3.57 -0.41 -8.89
CA PHE A 180 -2.53 -1.16 -9.58
C PHE A 180 -2.98 -1.63 -10.97
N LEU A 181 -4.22 -2.11 -11.08
CA LEU A 181 -4.83 -2.47 -12.35
C LEU A 181 -4.92 -1.26 -13.29
N LEU A 182 -5.43 -0.12 -12.82
CA LEU A 182 -5.51 1.11 -13.58
C LEU A 182 -4.11 1.54 -14.07
N ASN A 183 -3.16 1.63 -13.14
CA ASN A 183 -1.81 2.10 -13.45
C ASN A 183 -1.02 1.12 -14.32
N SER A 184 -1.38 -0.17 -14.40
CA SER A 184 -0.77 -1.12 -15.33
C SER A 184 -1.00 -0.73 -16.80
N PHE A 185 -2.14 -0.11 -17.10
CA PHE A 185 -2.40 0.45 -18.44
C PHE A 185 -1.82 1.86 -18.60
N VAL A 186 -1.96 2.67 -17.58
CA VAL A 186 -1.59 4.09 -17.61
C VAL A 186 -0.08 4.30 -17.66
N VAL A 187 0.70 3.40 -17.07
CA VAL A 187 2.19 3.47 -17.09
C VAL A 187 2.78 3.41 -18.52
N LEU A 188 2.04 2.84 -19.46
CA LEU A 188 2.43 2.82 -20.88
C LEU A 188 2.47 4.23 -21.50
N LEU A 189 1.73 5.18 -20.94
CA LEU A 189 1.74 6.59 -21.35
C LEU A 189 2.89 7.36 -20.69
N GLY A 190 3.52 6.79 -19.66
CA GLY A 190 4.62 7.37 -18.90
C GLY A 190 4.30 7.51 -17.40
N TRP A 191 5.34 7.61 -16.58
CA TRP A 191 5.23 7.64 -15.11
C TRP A 191 4.39 8.83 -14.57
N LYS A 192 4.35 9.97 -15.26
CA LYS A 192 3.54 11.13 -14.89
C LYS A 192 2.05 10.79 -14.80
N PHE A 193 1.58 10.00 -15.74
CA PHE A 193 0.17 9.61 -15.81
C PHE A 193 -0.24 8.67 -14.68
N CYS A 194 0.70 7.94 -14.08
CA CYS A 194 0.43 7.15 -12.86
C CYS A 194 -0.02 8.03 -11.67
N PHE A 195 0.28 9.33 -11.69
CA PHE A 195 -0.25 10.30 -10.72
C PHE A 195 -1.49 11.01 -11.24
N LEU A 196 -1.47 11.48 -12.49
CA LEU A 196 -2.51 12.36 -13.06
C LEU A 196 -3.86 11.66 -13.24
N VAL A 197 -3.86 10.43 -13.77
CA VAL A 197 -5.12 9.69 -14.02
C VAL A 197 -5.82 9.30 -12.72
N PRO A 198 -5.15 8.68 -11.72
CA PRO A 198 -5.76 8.45 -10.42
C PRO A 198 -6.22 9.73 -9.71
N ALA A 199 -5.47 10.84 -9.87
CA ALA A 199 -5.86 12.14 -9.31
C ALA A 199 -7.16 12.67 -9.95
N ALA A 200 -7.28 12.63 -11.27
CA ALA A 200 -8.49 13.06 -11.97
C ALA A 200 -9.73 12.26 -11.51
N LEU A 201 -9.60 10.93 -11.40
CA LEU A 201 -10.68 10.08 -10.90
C LEU A 201 -10.99 10.39 -9.43
N SER A 202 -9.99 10.69 -8.60
CA SER A 202 -10.19 11.03 -7.19
C SER A 202 -10.83 12.41 -7.01
N LEU A 203 -10.59 13.36 -7.91
CA LEU A 203 -11.33 14.63 -7.93
C LEU A 203 -12.82 14.42 -8.18
N LEU A 204 -13.17 13.55 -9.14
CA LEU A 204 -14.57 13.14 -9.35
C LEU A 204 -15.10 12.40 -8.11
N GLY A 205 -14.28 11.58 -7.47
CA GLY A 205 -14.59 10.92 -6.20
C GLY A 205 -14.88 11.90 -5.07
N ALA A 206 -14.16 13.02 -4.98
CA ALA A 206 -14.42 14.06 -3.98
C ALA A 206 -15.80 14.73 -4.17
N VAL A 207 -16.18 14.99 -5.43
CA VAL A 207 -17.52 15.50 -5.78
C VAL A 207 -18.59 14.46 -5.42
N PHE A 208 -18.33 13.18 -5.75
CA PHE A 208 -19.23 12.08 -5.39
C PHE A 208 -19.42 11.98 -3.87
N LEU A 209 -18.35 12.04 -3.07
CA LEU A 209 -18.43 12.00 -1.60
C LEU A 209 -19.26 13.16 -1.05
N PHE A 210 -19.05 14.36 -1.56
CA PHE A 210 -19.83 15.53 -1.17
C PHE A 210 -21.33 15.34 -1.42
N TRP A 211 -21.71 14.64 -2.48
CA TRP A 211 -23.09 14.29 -2.76
C TRP A 211 -23.57 13.09 -1.94
N ALA A 212 -22.76 12.03 -1.76
CA ALA A 212 -23.16 10.75 -1.19
C ALA A 212 -23.30 10.79 0.34
N LEU A 213 -22.40 11.50 1.03
CA LEU A 213 -22.32 11.45 2.49
C LEU A 213 -23.25 12.43 3.19
N ARG A 214 -23.67 12.06 4.40
CA ARG A 214 -24.38 12.90 5.37
C ARG A 214 -23.81 12.63 6.75
N ASP A 215 -24.09 13.52 7.71
CA ASP A 215 -23.50 13.44 9.06
C ASP A 215 -24.13 12.30 9.87
N SER A 216 -25.33 12.53 10.39
CA SER A 216 -26.05 11.56 11.21
C SER A 216 -27.52 11.51 10.82
N PRO A 217 -28.23 10.43 11.18
CA PRO A 217 -29.66 10.30 10.92
C PRO A 217 -30.46 11.48 11.45
N GLU A 218 -30.18 11.91 12.68
CA GLU A 218 -30.93 12.98 13.37
C GLU A 218 -30.81 14.32 12.64
N LYS A 219 -29.61 14.65 12.12
CA LYS A 219 -29.41 15.88 11.34
C LYS A 219 -30.11 15.89 9.99
N GLU A 220 -30.42 14.71 9.47
CA GLU A 220 -31.21 14.55 8.24
C GLU A 220 -32.71 14.37 8.52
N GLY A 221 -33.13 14.50 9.77
CA GLY A 221 -34.53 14.42 10.20
C GLY A 221 -35.08 12.99 10.30
N PHE A 222 -34.22 12.04 10.55
CA PHE A 222 -34.58 10.67 10.95
C PHE A 222 -34.50 10.51 12.47
N GLU A 223 -35.16 9.49 12.99
CA GLU A 223 -35.00 9.09 14.39
C GLU A 223 -33.59 8.51 14.65
N PRO A 224 -33.10 8.53 15.90
CA PRO A 224 -31.85 7.86 16.26
C PRO A 224 -31.85 6.40 15.87
N VAL A 225 -30.67 5.83 15.52
CA VAL A 225 -30.57 4.46 15.02
C VAL A 225 -31.03 3.42 16.04
N GLU A 226 -30.82 3.68 17.33
CA GLU A 226 -31.28 2.83 18.42
C GLU A 226 -32.82 2.75 18.45
N THR A 227 -33.49 3.91 18.40
CA THR A 227 -34.96 4.01 18.40
C THR A 227 -35.56 3.34 17.15
N TYR A 228 -34.97 3.60 15.98
CA TYR A 228 -35.37 2.94 14.73
C TYR A 228 -35.31 1.42 14.84
N TYR A 229 -34.23 0.92 15.44
CA TYR A 229 -34.01 -0.49 15.57
C TYR A 229 -34.93 -1.15 16.60
N GLU A 230 -35.14 -0.51 17.74
CA GLU A 230 -36.12 -0.96 18.75
C GLU A 230 -37.54 -1.03 18.19
N ARG A 231 -37.95 0.00 17.44
CA ARG A 231 -39.27 0.04 16.80
C ARG A 231 -39.44 -1.06 15.75
N THR A 232 -38.48 -1.24 14.85
CA THR A 232 -38.53 -2.23 13.77
C THR A 232 -38.41 -3.66 14.27
N ARG A 233 -37.65 -3.91 15.34
CA ARG A 233 -37.64 -5.20 16.05
C ARG A 233 -38.85 -5.43 16.91
N GLY A 234 -39.40 -4.40 17.53
CA GLY A 234 -40.66 -4.51 18.29
C GLY A 234 -41.81 -5.09 17.48
N LEU A 235 -41.90 -4.78 16.20
CA LEU A 235 -42.86 -5.35 15.26
C LEU A 235 -42.59 -6.83 14.90
N LYS A 236 -41.36 -7.35 15.15
CA LYS A 236 -41.00 -8.77 14.95
C LYS A 236 -41.03 -9.60 16.24
N LYS A 237 -41.15 -8.96 17.40
CA LYS A 237 -40.98 -9.61 18.73
C LYS A 237 -42.10 -10.51 19.20
N GLU A 238 -43.23 -10.62 18.50
CA GLU A 238 -44.27 -11.62 18.91
C GLU A 238 -43.81 -13.07 18.68
N GLY A 239 -42.72 -13.32 17.93
CA GLY A 239 -42.16 -14.65 17.68
C GLY A 239 -40.82 -14.99 18.37
N GLU A 240 -40.06 -13.99 18.85
CA GLU A 240 -38.67 -14.16 19.33
C GLU A 240 -38.45 -13.87 20.83
N ALA A 241 -39.47 -13.66 21.60
CA ALA A 241 -39.40 -13.26 23.02
C ALA A 241 -38.61 -14.25 23.92
N ALA A 242 -38.54 -15.54 23.55
CA ALA A 242 -37.83 -16.55 24.33
C ALA A 242 -36.28 -16.46 24.18
N ALA A 243 -35.76 -16.04 23.02
CA ALA A 243 -34.33 -15.92 22.80
C ALA A 243 -33.75 -14.62 23.39
N VAL A 244 -34.54 -13.57 23.48
CA VAL A 244 -34.15 -12.25 24.04
C VAL A 244 -34.12 -12.25 25.56
N ALA A 245 -34.99 -13.03 26.22
CA ALA A 245 -34.95 -13.19 27.68
C ALA A 245 -33.65 -13.85 28.15
N ALA A 246 -33.10 -14.82 27.38
CA ALA A 246 -31.81 -15.44 27.66
C ALA A 246 -30.64 -14.49 27.44
N CYS A 247 -30.75 -13.55 26.49
CA CYS A 247 -29.72 -12.49 26.27
C CYS A 247 -29.84 -11.38 27.33
N ALA A 248 -31.03 -11.04 27.81
CA ALA A 248 -31.22 -10.01 28.84
C ALA A 248 -30.72 -10.49 30.22
N GLN A 249 -30.91 -11.76 30.57
CA GLN A 249 -30.29 -12.33 31.77
C GLN A 249 -28.75 -12.31 31.71
N LYS A 250 -28.15 -12.60 30.55
CA LYS A 250 -26.70 -12.45 30.35
C LYS A 250 -26.24 -11.00 30.46
N ALA A 251 -27.04 -10.03 30.00
CA ALA A 251 -26.71 -8.61 30.10
C ALA A 251 -26.83 -8.08 31.53
N GLU A 252 -27.71 -8.66 32.37
CA GLU A 252 -27.78 -8.32 33.80
C GLU A 252 -26.65 -8.95 34.61
N GLU A 253 -26.19 -10.15 34.27
CA GLU A 253 -25.00 -10.76 34.85
C GLU A 253 -23.72 -9.97 34.43
N GLU A 254 -23.64 -9.55 33.17
CA GLU A 254 -22.55 -8.68 32.68
C GLU A 254 -22.59 -7.27 33.32
N SER A 255 -23.76 -6.72 33.65
CA SER A 255 -23.88 -5.41 34.32
C SER A 255 -23.44 -5.45 35.77
N THR A 256 -23.60 -6.57 36.46
CA THR A 256 -23.11 -6.77 37.84
C THR A 256 -21.57 -6.95 37.88
N GLU A 257 -20.97 -7.58 36.87
CA GLU A 257 -19.50 -7.57 36.72
C GLU A 257 -18.96 -6.18 36.34
N HIS A 258 -19.70 -5.38 35.56
CA HIS A 258 -19.33 -4.00 35.22
C HIS A 258 -19.30 -3.03 36.41
N VAL A 259 -20.06 -3.27 37.47
CA VAL A 259 -20.04 -2.44 38.68
C VAL A 259 -18.73 -2.62 39.47
N ALA A 260 -18.14 -3.84 39.44
CA ALA A 260 -16.84 -4.11 40.07
C ALA A 260 -15.64 -3.55 39.24
N GLU A 261 -15.79 -3.38 37.90
CA GLU A 261 -14.73 -2.83 37.03
C GLU A 261 -14.72 -1.28 36.99
N GLN A 262 -15.72 -0.59 37.56
CA GLN A 262 -15.82 0.89 37.51
C GLN A 262 -14.86 1.63 38.45
N GLU A 263 -14.17 0.97 39.37
CA GLU A 263 -13.32 1.63 40.37
C GLU A 263 -11.89 1.97 39.90
N THR A 264 -11.39 1.38 38.82
CA THR A 264 -10.06 1.73 38.29
C THR A 264 -10.12 2.91 37.33
N GLY A 265 -9.29 3.94 37.56
CA GLY A 265 -9.15 5.06 36.63
C GLY A 265 -8.70 4.57 35.25
N TRP A 266 -9.21 5.19 34.15
CA TRP A 266 -8.84 4.83 32.76
C TRP A 266 -7.33 4.72 32.54
N TRP A 267 -6.55 5.59 33.16
CA TRP A 267 -5.08 5.57 33.07
C TRP A 267 -4.47 4.37 33.78
N GLU A 268 -5.02 3.99 34.92
CA GLU A 268 -4.56 2.83 35.67
C GLU A 268 -4.86 1.51 34.92
N ASP A 269 -6.06 1.41 34.33
CA ASP A 269 -6.44 0.29 33.48
C ASP A 269 -5.52 0.17 32.26
N LEU A 270 -5.21 1.30 31.60
CA LEU A 270 -4.28 1.37 30.48
C LEU A 270 -2.88 0.89 30.86
N CYS A 271 -2.35 1.37 31.99
CA CYS A 271 -1.03 0.98 32.47
C CYS A 271 -0.97 -0.53 32.81
N LYS A 272 -2.00 -1.05 33.48
CA LYS A 272 -2.04 -2.43 33.94
C LYS A 272 -2.31 -3.43 32.82
N ASN A 273 -3.30 -3.15 31.97
CA ASN A 273 -3.82 -4.14 31.00
C ASN A 273 -3.26 -3.96 29.58
N VAL A 274 -2.62 -2.84 29.26
CA VAL A 274 -1.95 -2.62 27.97
C VAL A 274 -0.44 -2.56 28.14
N PHE A 275 0.08 -1.58 28.88
CA PHE A 275 1.52 -1.37 28.97
C PHE A 275 2.27 -2.44 29.80
N SER A 276 1.64 -2.99 30.84
CA SER A 276 2.22 -4.08 31.63
C SER A 276 1.92 -5.48 31.09
N ASN A 277 1.05 -5.58 30.06
CA ASN A 277 0.67 -6.86 29.47
C ASN A 277 1.70 -7.31 28.42
N TRP A 278 2.50 -8.30 28.76
CA TRP A 278 3.53 -8.84 27.88
C TRP A 278 2.98 -9.36 26.54
N ALA A 279 1.76 -9.92 26.52
CA ALA A 279 1.16 -10.47 25.30
C ALA A 279 0.82 -9.35 24.29
N VAL A 280 0.45 -8.16 24.77
CA VAL A 280 0.25 -6.97 23.91
C VAL A 280 1.57 -6.56 23.25
N TRP A 281 2.69 -6.55 23.97
CA TRP A 281 4.00 -6.23 23.41
C TRP A 281 4.48 -7.26 22.39
N VAL A 282 4.23 -8.55 22.65
CA VAL A 282 4.50 -9.61 21.66
C VAL A 282 3.68 -9.42 20.40
N LEU A 283 2.39 -9.04 20.53
CA LEU A 283 1.54 -8.69 19.38
C LEU A 283 2.04 -7.45 18.63
N CYS A 284 2.49 -6.42 19.34
CA CYS A 284 3.10 -5.23 18.73
C CYS A 284 4.31 -5.61 17.87
N LEU A 285 5.20 -6.44 18.43
CA LEU A 285 6.38 -6.90 17.70
C LEU A 285 6.02 -7.84 16.55
N ALA A 286 5.05 -8.73 16.74
CA ALA A 286 4.55 -9.58 15.66
C ALA A 286 3.97 -8.73 14.53
N ASN A 287 3.18 -7.70 14.85
CA ASN A 287 2.62 -6.78 13.87
C ASN A 287 3.69 -6.00 13.09
N PHE A 288 4.75 -5.59 13.76
CA PHE A 288 5.90 -4.97 13.09
C PHE A 288 6.47 -5.88 11.99
N PHE A 289 6.72 -7.16 12.29
CA PHE A 289 7.24 -8.10 11.31
C PHE A 289 6.21 -8.45 10.20
N VAL A 290 4.94 -8.59 10.53
CA VAL A 290 3.85 -8.76 9.53
C VAL A 290 3.84 -7.59 8.55
N TYR A 291 3.97 -6.36 9.05
CA TYR A 291 3.96 -5.17 8.22
C TYR A 291 5.25 -4.98 7.41
N ILE A 292 6.40 -5.50 7.88
CA ILE A 292 7.61 -5.56 7.04
C ILE A 292 7.32 -6.39 5.78
N VAL A 293 6.74 -7.57 5.91
CA VAL A 293 6.41 -8.41 4.75
C VAL A 293 5.40 -7.70 3.85
N ARG A 294 4.32 -7.19 4.43
CA ARG A 294 3.23 -6.55 3.69
C ARG A 294 3.68 -5.33 2.89
N PHE A 295 4.33 -4.37 3.54
CA PHE A 295 4.70 -3.12 2.89
C PHE A 295 5.89 -3.29 1.93
N SER A 296 6.85 -4.17 2.21
CA SER A 296 7.92 -4.45 1.27
C SER A 296 7.38 -4.94 -0.07
N ILE A 297 6.37 -5.82 -0.06
CA ILE A 297 5.74 -6.28 -1.29
C ILE A 297 4.85 -5.18 -1.88
N LEU A 298 3.94 -4.62 -1.09
CA LEU A 298 2.97 -3.65 -1.57
C LEU A 298 3.61 -2.41 -2.23
N ASP A 299 4.74 -1.97 -1.70
CA ASP A 299 5.40 -0.74 -2.17
C ASP A 299 6.48 -1.00 -3.23
N TRP A 300 7.06 -2.20 -3.29
CA TRP A 300 8.18 -2.49 -4.18
C TRP A 300 7.91 -3.57 -5.24
N ALA A 301 6.74 -4.26 -5.18
CA ALA A 301 6.46 -5.36 -6.11
C ALA A 301 6.58 -4.98 -7.59
N PRO A 302 6.02 -3.85 -8.09
CA PRO A 302 6.17 -3.49 -9.49
C PRO A 302 7.64 -3.29 -9.89
N THR A 303 8.41 -2.59 -9.06
CA THR A 303 9.84 -2.35 -9.28
C THR A 303 10.62 -3.67 -9.26
N PHE A 304 10.38 -4.52 -8.26
CA PHE A 304 11.02 -5.82 -8.13
C PHE A 304 10.71 -6.75 -9.31
N LEU A 305 9.42 -6.90 -9.65
CA LEU A 305 8.99 -7.77 -10.76
C LEU A 305 9.61 -7.34 -12.09
N SER A 306 9.67 -6.02 -12.33
CA SER A 306 10.29 -5.48 -13.52
C SER A 306 11.81 -5.69 -13.54
N GLN A 307 12.50 -5.41 -12.44
CA GLN A 307 13.96 -5.41 -12.38
C GLN A 307 14.57 -6.79 -12.15
N SER A 308 13.95 -7.62 -11.31
CA SER A 308 14.50 -8.92 -10.92
C SER A 308 13.93 -10.09 -11.71
N LYS A 309 12.63 -10.02 -12.05
CA LYS A 309 11.94 -11.10 -12.80
C LYS A 309 11.77 -10.81 -14.29
N GLY A 310 12.22 -9.63 -14.77
CA GLY A 310 12.18 -9.28 -16.19
C GLY A 310 10.78 -9.00 -16.76
N LEU A 311 9.76 -8.85 -15.89
CA LEU A 311 8.40 -8.54 -16.33
C LEU A 311 8.28 -7.08 -16.75
N ASP A 312 7.49 -6.82 -17.79
CA ASP A 312 7.11 -5.46 -18.14
C ASP A 312 6.25 -4.81 -17.02
N LEU A 313 6.21 -3.50 -16.96
CA LEU A 313 5.51 -2.78 -15.88
C LEU A 313 4.00 -3.01 -15.88
N GLN A 314 3.41 -3.28 -17.05
CA GLN A 314 1.99 -3.62 -17.14
C GLN A 314 1.72 -4.95 -16.44
N SER A 315 2.48 -5.99 -16.75
CA SER A 315 2.38 -7.32 -16.14
C SER A 315 2.69 -7.28 -14.64
N ALA A 316 3.67 -6.47 -14.23
CA ALA A 316 3.98 -6.26 -12.82
C ALA A 316 2.82 -5.60 -12.06
N GLY A 317 2.12 -4.65 -12.67
CA GLY A 317 0.91 -4.04 -12.13
C GLY A 317 -0.24 -5.04 -11.96
N TRP A 318 -0.48 -5.90 -12.95
CA TRP A 318 -1.45 -6.99 -12.87
C TRP A 318 -1.14 -7.96 -11.72
N ALA A 319 0.11 -8.39 -11.59
CA ALA A 319 0.53 -9.29 -10.52
C ALA A 319 0.30 -8.67 -9.13
N THR A 320 0.60 -7.37 -9.00
CA THR A 320 0.38 -6.63 -7.74
C THR A 320 -1.11 -6.42 -7.46
N ALA A 321 -1.94 -6.20 -8.47
CA ALA A 321 -3.39 -6.16 -8.31
C ALA A 321 -3.96 -7.49 -7.83
N CYS A 322 -3.49 -8.62 -8.36
CA CYS A 322 -3.88 -9.95 -7.90
C CYS A 322 -3.49 -10.20 -6.43
N TYR A 323 -2.30 -9.76 -6.01
CA TYR A 323 -1.88 -9.81 -4.59
C TYR A 323 -2.92 -9.17 -3.65
N GLU A 324 -3.45 -8.00 -4.00
CA GLU A 324 -4.46 -7.28 -3.22
C GLU A 324 -5.82 -7.99 -3.22
N VAL A 325 -6.27 -8.45 -4.39
CA VAL A 325 -7.56 -9.13 -4.53
C VAL A 325 -7.58 -10.45 -3.74
N PHE A 326 -6.52 -11.26 -3.87
CA PHE A 326 -6.42 -12.50 -3.11
C PHE A 326 -6.23 -12.25 -1.61
N GLY A 327 -5.62 -11.11 -1.23
CA GLY A 327 -5.56 -10.65 0.15
C GLY A 327 -6.96 -10.45 0.77
N ALA A 328 -7.92 -9.91 0.03
CA ALA A 328 -9.30 -9.76 0.51
C ALA A 328 -9.96 -11.12 0.84
N PHE A 329 -9.74 -12.15 0.02
CA PHE A 329 -10.19 -13.51 0.35
C PHE A 329 -9.48 -14.07 1.59
N GLY A 330 -8.19 -13.76 1.76
CA GLY A 330 -7.42 -14.13 2.95
C GLY A 330 -8.01 -13.56 4.24
N ILE A 331 -8.48 -12.31 4.23
CA ILE A 331 -9.15 -11.67 5.37
C ILE A 331 -10.40 -12.47 5.77
N ILE A 332 -11.27 -12.76 4.80
CA ILE A 332 -12.54 -13.47 5.07
C ILE A 332 -12.27 -14.86 5.67
N LEU A 333 -11.37 -15.62 5.03
CA LEU A 333 -11.08 -16.98 5.47
C LEU A 333 -10.35 -17.00 6.82
N SER A 334 -9.53 -15.99 7.14
CA SER A 334 -8.83 -15.90 8.43
C SER A 334 -9.81 -15.73 9.60
N GLY A 335 -10.88 -14.95 9.42
CA GLY A 335 -11.95 -14.82 10.41
C GLY A 335 -12.68 -16.14 10.61
N ILE A 336 -13.07 -16.82 9.53
CA ILE A 336 -13.73 -18.14 9.59
C ILE A 336 -12.82 -19.16 10.32
N LEU A 337 -11.53 -19.15 10.01
CA LEU A 337 -10.55 -20.05 10.63
C LEU A 337 -10.42 -19.78 12.14
N MET A 338 -10.35 -18.50 12.53
CA MET A 338 -10.31 -18.10 13.93
C MET A 338 -11.54 -18.61 14.69
N ASP A 339 -12.74 -18.37 14.15
CA ASP A 339 -13.98 -18.67 14.87
C ASP A 339 -14.33 -20.16 14.87
N LYS A 340 -14.29 -20.81 13.70
CA LYS A 340 -14.79 -22.20 13.54
C LYS A 340 -13.75 -23.27 13.85
N VAL A 341 -12.45 -23.01 13.58
CA VAL A 341 -11.39 -24.01 13.75
C VAL A 341 -10.63 -23.80 15.06
N PHE A 342 -10.32 -22.55 15.39
CA PHE A 342 -9.53 -22.26 16.60
C PHE A 342 -10.35 -21.71 17.78
N ASN A 343 -11.69 -21.76 17.72
CA ASN A 343 -12.59 -21.37 18.80
C ASN A 343 -12.24 -19.98 19.39
N GLY A 344 -12.09 -18.96 18.52
CA GLY A 344 -11.78 -17.58 18.89
C GLY A 344 -10.29 -17.29 19.18
N ARG A 345 -9.39 -18.28 19.08
CA ARG A 345 -7.94 -18.08 19.31
C ARG A 345 -7.27 -17.52 18.07
N GLY A 346 -7.38 -16.21 17.87
CA GLY A 346 -6.84 -15.53 16.69
C GLY A 346 -5.33 -15.67 16.51
N ALA A 347 -4.54 -15.79 17.58
CA ALA A 347 -3.10 -16.01 17.49
C ALA A 347 -2.73 -17.33 16.79
N LYS A 348 -3.53 -18.40 16.96
CA LYS A 348 -3.34 -19.67 16.23
C LYS A 348 -3.65 -19.53 14.74
N ALA A 349 -4.69 -18.78 14.39
CA ALA A 349 -4.97 -18.47 12.99
C ALA A 349 -3.83 -17.67 12.37
N CYS A 350 -3.32 -16.64 13.05
CA CYS A 350 -2.16 -15.87 12.60
C CYS A 350 -0.92 -16.74 12.41
N PHE A 351 -0.68 -17.71 13.30
CA PHE A 351 0.43 -18.66 13.18
C PHE A 351 0.37 -19.45 11.86
N VAL A 352 -0.80 -20.06 11.56
CA VAL A 352 -0.99 -20.85 10.32
C VAL A 352 -0.81 -19.96 9.08
N TYR A 353 -1.35 -18.76 9.10
CA TYR A 353 -1.21 -17.81 8.00
C TYR A 353 0.24 -17.36 7.81
N MET A 354 0.98 -17.08 8.87
CA MET A 354 2.39 -16.68 8.77
C MET A 354 3.28 -17.83 8.30
N LEU A 355 2.94 -19.08 8.64
CA LEU A 355 3.63 -20.26 8.08
C LEU A 355 3.43 -20.31 6.55
N GLY A 356 2.19 -20.20 6.09
CA GLY A 356 1.87 -20.17 4.66
C GLY A 356 2.54 -18.98 3.95
N CYS A 357 2.56 -17.80 4.56
CA CYS A 357 3.22 -16.61 4.04
C CYS A 357 4.74 -16.80 3.92
N GLY A 358 5.39 -17.37 4.92
CA GLY A 358 6.83 -17.66 4.90
C GLY A 358 7.20 -18.67 3.82
N LEU A 359 6.43 -19.75 3.68
CA LEU A 359 6.63 -20.75 2.62
C LEU A 359 6.41 -20.17 1.21
N ALA A 360 5.35 -19.38 1.02
CA ALA A 360 5.08 -18.71 -0.26
C ALA A 360 6.18 -17.69 -0.58
N SER A 361 6.68 -16.93 0.39
CA SER A 361 7.78 -15.98 0.21
C SER A 361 9.10 -16.70 -0.13
N LEU A 362 9.37 -17.83 0.49
CA LEU A 362 10.55 -18.66 0.19
C LEU A 362 10.45 -19.25 -1.22
N ALA A 363 9.29 -19.76 -1.60
CA ALA A 363 9.04 -20.26 -2.95
C ALA A 363 9.22 -19.15 -3.99
N PHE A 364 8.66 -17.98 -3.77
CA PHE A 364 8.78 -16.81 -4.64
C PHE A 364 10.25 -16.35 -4.79
N TRP A 365 11.05 -16.43 -3.73
CA TRP A 365 12.47 -16.13 -3.77
C TRP A 365 13.28 -17.16 -4.57
N ARG A 366 13.02 -18.46 -4.34
CA ARG A 366 13.84 -19.54 -4.89
C ARG A 366 13.48 -19.94 -6.33
N LEU A 367 12.23 -19.74 -6.71
CA LEU A 367 11.77 -20.00 -8.07
C LEU A 367 12.06 -18.77 -8.94
N ASP A 368 13.25 -18.73 -9.54
CA ASP A 368 13.61 -17.68 -10.49
C ASP A 368 13.00 -18.02 -11.86
N SER A 369 11.81 -17.46 -12.10
CA SER A 369 11.06 -17.68 -13.34
C SER A 369 10.56 -16.35 -13.90
N GLU A 370 10.68 -16.19 -15.21
CA GLU A 370 10.08 -15.09 -15.97
C GLU A 370 8.61 -15.34 -16.29
N SER A 371 8.05 -16.50 -15.91
CA SER A 371 6.64 -16.82 -16.13
C SER A 371 5.73 -15.89 -15.35
N LEU A 372 4.95 -15.07 -16.05
CA LEU A 372 3.95 -14.17 -15.47
C LEU A 372 2.96 -14.94 -14.57
N MET A 373 2.45 -16.08 -15.04
CA MET A 373 1.45 -16.88 -14.30
C MET A 373 1.99 -17.37 -12.96
N LEU A 374 3.23 -17.88 -12.93
CA LEU A 374 3.86 -18.36 -11.71
C LEU A 374 4.10 -17.20 -10.71
N ASN A 375 4.56 -16.04 -11.21
CA ASN A 375 4.78 -14.86 -10.37
C ASN A 375 3.45 -14.32 -9.81
N ILE A 376 2.37 -14.29 -10.62
CA ILE A 376 1.02 -13.92 -10.14
C ILE A 376 0.57 -14.89 -9.05
N LEU A 377 0.68 -16.20 -9.28
CA LEU A 377 0.25 -17.23 -8.34
C LEU A 377 0.96 -17.07 -6.98
N LEU A 378 2.29 -17.03 -7.00
CA LEU A 378 3.08 -16.96 -5.77
C LEU A 378 2.86 -15.65 -5.02
N LEU A 379 2.78 -14.54 -5.75
CA LEU A 379 2.50 -13.23 -5.15
C LEU A 379 1.09 -13.18 -4.56
N SER A 380 0.09 -13.76 -5.25
CA SER A 380 -1.28 -13.89 -4.75
C SER A 380 -1.36 -14.75 -3.50
N MET A 381 -0.57 -15.84 -3.42
CA MET A 381 -0.48 -16.66 -2.21
C MET A 381 0.10 -15.86 -1.03
N ILE A 382 1.14 -15.06 -1.26
CA ILE A 382 1.68 -14.19 -0.20
C ILE A 382 0.61 -13.19 0.23
N GLY A 383 -0.11 -12.56 -0.72
CA GLY A 383 -1.23 -11.65 -0.44
C GLY A 383 -2.30 -12.31 0.42
N PHE A 384 -2.77 -13.48 0.00
CA PHE A 384 -3.75 -14.27 0.74
C PHE A 384 -3.34 -14.53 2.20
N PHE A 385 -2.10 -14.95 2.42
CA PHE A 385 -1.62 -15.31 3.75
C PHE A 385 -1.24 -14.10 4.62
N ILE A 386 -0.77 -12.98 4.07
CA ILE A 386 -0.33 -11.84 4.89
C ILE A 386 -1.51 -11.00 5.40
N TYR A 387 -2.61 -10.94 4.64
CA TYR A 387 -3.77 -10.13 5.01
C TYR A 387 -4.61 -10.71 6.17
N GLY A 388 -4.52 -12.03 6.41
CA GLY A 388 -5.14 -12.68 7.57
C GLY A 388 -4.62 -12.13 8.89
N PRO A 389 -3.33 -12.26 9.21
CA PRO A 389 -2.72 -11.68 10.40
C PRO A 389 -2.93 -10.19 10.51
N GLN A 390 -2.78 -9.44 9.42
CA GLN A 390 -2.99 -8.00 9.40
C GLN A 390 -4.39 -7.59 9.90
N CYS A 391 -5.41 -8.38 9.58
CA CYS A 391 -6.78 -8.14 10.04
C CYS A 391 -6.98 -8.61 11.49
N LEU A 392 -6.50 -9.81 11.81
CA LEU A 392 -6.76 -10.45 13.10
C LEU A 392 -5.99 -9.84 14.28
N ILE A 393 -4.78 -9.30 14.07
CA ILE A 393 -3.94 -8.77 15.16
C ILE A 393 -4.69 -7.70 15.97
N GLY A 394 -5.36 -6.76 15.30
CA GLY A 394 -6.12 -5.73 15.99
C GLY A 394 -7.27 -6.29 16.83
N CYS A 395 -7.94 -7.33 16.32
CA CYS A 395 -8.99 -8.04 17.05
C CYS A 395 -8.41 -8.78 18.26
N VAL A 396 -7.33 -9.54 18.07
CA VAL A 396 -6.64 -10.25 19.16
C VAL A 396 -6.13 -9.29 20.23
N ALA A 397 -5.57 -8.13 19.84
CA ALA A 397 -5.11 -7.12 20.79
C ALA A 397 -6.27 -6.54 21.62
N SER A 398 -7.43 -6.32 21.01
CA SER A 398 -8.62 -5.83 21.72
C SER A 398 -9.19 -6.87 22.68
N THR A 399 -9.11 -8.15 22.33
CA THR A 399 -9.67 -9.24 23.17
C THR A 399 -8.74 -9.66 24.32
N ILE A 400 -7.43 -9.42 24.22
CA ILE A 400 -6.46 -9.70 25.30
C ILE A 400 -6.46 -8.58 26.35
N ALA A 401 -6.81 -7.36 25.96
CA ALA A 401 -7.00 -6.23 26.86
C ALA A 401 -8.44 -6.23 27.44
N THR A 402 -8.70 -5.34 28.40
CA THR A 402 -10.06 -5.14 28.92
C THR A 402 -10.95 -4.42 27.90
N LYS A 403 -12.27 -4.48 28.08
CA LYS A 403 -13.23 -3.73 27.23
C LYS A 403 -12.93 -2.22 27.23
N LYS A 404 -12.41 -1.65 28.35
CA LYS A 404 -12.02 -0.23 28.45
C LYS A 404 -10.77 0.13 27.65
N SER A 405 -9.79 -0.77 27.55
CA SER A 405 -8.47 -0.53 26.96
C SER A 405 -8.23 -1.26 25.63
N GLY A 406 -9.22 -2.01 25.12
CA GLY A 406 -9.11 -2.77 23.89
C GLY A 406 -8.79 -1.91 22.65
N ALA A 407 -9.41 -0.74 22.52
CA ALA A 407 -9.12 0.21 21.45
C ALA A 407 -7.69 0.75 21.53
N ALA A 408 -7.19 1.05 22.75
CA ALA A 408 -5.83 1.51 22.97
C ALA A 408 -4.81 0.41 22.65
N SER A 409 -5.08 -0.84 23.04
CA SER A 409 -4.25 -2.00 22.69
C SER A 409 -4.16 -2.22 21.19
N SER A 410 -5.28 -2.17 20.47
CA SER A 410 -5.34 -2.25 19.01
C SER A 410 -4.62 -1.06 18.35
N GLY A 411 -4.74 0.14 18.92
CA GLY A 411 -4.05 1.35 18.46
C GLY A 411 -2.53 1.22 18.60
N LEU A 412 -2.06 0.71 19.74
CA LEU A 412 -0.64 0.50 20.01
C LEU A 412 -0.04 -0.53 19.03
N THR A 413 -0.72 -1.66 18.80
CA THR A 413 -0.29 -2.64 17.81
C THR A 413 -0.24 -2.05 16.40
N GLY A 414 -1.20 -1.21 16.04
CA GLY A 414 -1.22 -0.49 14.77
C GLY A 414 -0.03 0.47 14.60
N LEU A 415 0.36 1.20 15.65
CA LEU A 415 1.53 2.06 15.64
C LEU A 415 2.81 1.28 15.30
N PHE A 416 3.02 0.12 15.94
CA PHE A 416 4.17 -0.73 15.63
C PHE A 416 4.15 -1.24 14.19
N GLY A 417 2.98 -1.52 13.62
CA GLY A 417 2.85 -1.84 12.20
C GLY A 417 3.35 -0.70 11.29
N TYR A 418 2.99 0.56 11.58
CA TYR A 418 3.47 1.69 10.77
C TYR A 418 4.95 2.01 10.97
N LEU A 419 5.55 1.71 12.13
CA LEU A 419 7.01 1.83 12.31
C LEU A 419 7.78 0.91 11.35
N ALA A 420 7.18 -0.17 10.89
CA ALA A 420 7.78 -1.05 9.88
C ALA A 420 8.06 -0.30 8.56
N THR A 421 7.37 0.81 8.25
CA THR A 421 7.63 1.61 7.03
C THR A 421 9.05 2.19 6.99
N ILE A 422 9.71 2.35 8.13
CA ILE A 422 11.10 2.78 8.20
C ILE A 422 12.00 1.72 7.53
N VAL A 423 11.76 0.46 7.83
CA VAL A 423 12.51 -0.67 7.26
C VAL A 423 12.12 -0.91 5.81
N THR A 424 10.81 -0.90 5.51
CA THR A 424 10.29 -1.26 4.20
C THR A 424 10.40 -0.15 3.17
N GLY A 425 10.37 1.11 3.58
CA GLY A 425 10.60 2.25 2.70
C GLY A 425 12.09 2.53 2.57
N PHE A 426 12.64 3.29 3.51
CA PHE A 426 14.05 3.71 3.47
C PHE A 426 15.03 2.54 3.48
N GLY A 427 14.83 1.54 4.38
CA GLY A 427 15.73 0.41 4.51
C GLY A 427 15.83 -0.44 3.24
N VAL A 428 14.70 -0.75 2.58
CA VAL A 428 14.71 -1.48 1.31
C VAL A 428 15.43 -0.68 0.23
N GLY A 429 15.09 0.61 0.06
CA GLY A 429 15.75 1.49 -0.90
C GLY A 429 17.27 1.55 -0.70
N PHE A 430 17.71 1.75 0.54
CA PHE A 430 19.13 1.83 0.91
C PHE A 430 19.88 0.50 0.66
N ILE A 431 19.29 -0.64 1.03
CA ILE A 431 19.88 -1.97 0.82
C ILE A 431 20.05 -2.26 -0.68
N VAL A 432 19.04 -1.94 -1.49
CA VAL A 432 19.07 -2.21 -2.94
C VAL A 432 20.05 -1.27 -3.63
N ASP A 433 20.01 0.04 -3.34
CA ASP A 433 20.98 1.01 -3.90
C ASP A 433 22.42 0.68 -3.50
N GLY A 434 22.65 0.36 -2.22
CA GLY A 434 23.96 -0.05 -1.74
C GLY A 434 24.49 -1.32 -2.43
N ALA A 435 23.60 -2.30 -2.66
CA ALA A 435 23.97 -3.53 -3.35
C ALA A 435 24.24 -3.32 -4.86
N THR A 436 23.73 -2.24 -5.47
CA THR A 436 23.97 -1.93 -6.88
C THR A 436 25.28 -1.17 -7.12
N ALA A 437 25.93 -0.68 -6.10
CA ALA A 437 27.14 0.16 -6.24
C ALA A 437 28.29 -0.60 -6.91
N THR A 438 28.63 -1.81 -6.43
CA THR A 438 29.70 -2.63 -7.01
C THR A 438 29.39 -3.07 -8.44
N PRO A 439 28.22 -3.67 -8.76
CA PRO A 439 27.88 -3.99 -10.14
C PRO A 439 27.85 -2.79 -11.08
N LYS A 440 27.47 -1.59 -10.60
CA LYS A 440 27.57 -0.35 -11.40
C LYS A 440 29.02 0.03 -11.69
N ALA A 441 29.90 -0.09 -10.72
CA ALA A 441 31.32 0.17 -10.91
C ALA A 441 31.94 -0.82 -11.91
N GLU A 442 31.68 -2.13 -11.76
CA GLU A 442 32.12 -3.18 -12.68
C GLU A 442 31.63 -2.93 -14.10
N ARG A 443 30.35 -2.58 -14.29
CA ARG A 443 29.79 -2.23 -15.61
C ARG A 443 30.50 -1.02 -16.21
N ASN A 444 30.67 0.05 -15.45
CA ASN A 444 31.32 1.27 -15.94
C ASN A 444 32.77 0.99 -16.33
N GLN A 445 33.47 0.16 -15.57
CA GLN A 445 34.83 -0.29 -15.91
C GLN A 445 34.86 -1.13 -17.17
N ALA A 446 33.89 -2.07 -17.34
CA ALA A 446 33.79 -2.89 -18.55
C ALA A 446 33.49 -2.03 -19.80
N VAL A 447 32.61 -1.04 -19.67
CA VAL A 447 32.32 -0.08 -20.75
C VAL A 447 33.56 0.76 -21.06
N ALA A 448 34.29 1.25 -20.05
CA ALA A 448 35.55 2.00 -20.26
C ALA A 448 36.61 1.16 -20.97
N LEU A 449 36.74 -0.13 -20.62
CA LEU A 449 37.61 -1.09 -21.33
C LEU A 449 37.16 -1.29 -22.77
N ALA A 450 35.85 -1.49 -23.02
CA ALA A 450 35.33 -1.65 -24.37
C ALA A 450 35.58 -0.44 -25.27
N ILE A 451 35.54 0.77 -24.68
CA ILE A 451 35.91 2.01 -25.38
C ILE A 451 37.43 2.09 -25.63
N ALA A 452 38.25 1.83 -24.61
CA ALA A 452 39.71 1.90 -24.71
C ALA A 452 40.25 0.91 -25.74
N ASP A 453 39.66 -0.25 -25.89
CA ASP A 453 40.07 -1.25 -26.91
C ASP A 453 39.91 -0.75 -28.35
N ASP A 454 38.93 0.10 -28.61
CA ASP A 454 38.63 0.59 -29.97
C ASP A 454 39.27 1.95 -30.28
N PHE A 455 39.78 2.67 -29.25
CA PHE A 455 40.40 3.98 -29.42
C PHE A 455 41.88 3.96 -28.97
N ALA A 456 42.80 3.87 -29.92
CA ALA A 456 44.22 3.85 -29.62
C ALA A 456 44.68 5.09 -28.83
N GLY A 457 45.45 4.86 -27.77
CA GLY A 457 46.00 5.92 -26.91
C GLY A 457 45.04 6.39 -25.81
N VAL A 458 43.85 5.79 -25.67
CA VAL A 458 42.90 6.06 -24.58
C VAL A 458 43.01 4.98 -23.53
N GLU A 459 43.36 5.36 -22.30
CA GLU A 459 43.38 4.42 -21.16
C GLU A 459 42.01 4.32 -20.48
N ALA A 460 41.59 3.10 -20.14
CA ALA A 460 40.33 2.87 -19.42
C ALA A 460 40.28 3.57 -18.04
N SER A 461 41.46 3.72 -17.37
CA SER A 461 41.62 4.44 -16.13
C SER A 461 41.19 5.91 -16.25
N ALA A 462 41.63 6.58 -17.32
CA ALA A 462 41.31 7.98 -17.59
C ALA A 462 39.81 8.18 -17.91
N LEU A 463 39.17 7.19 -18.55
CA LEU A 463 37.73 7.20 -18.80
C LEU A 463 36.93 7.03 -17.50
N VAL A 464 37.36 6.17 -16.58
CA VAL A 464 36.70 5.97 -15.28
C VAL A 464 36.82 7.19 -14.37
N GLU A 465 37.91 7.99 -14.47
CA GLU A 465 38.05 9.24 -13.74
C GLU A 465 37.04 10.30 -14.19
N LYS A 466 36.67 10.32 -15.47
CA LYS A 466 35.60 11.16 -16.02
C LYS A 466 34.20 10.60 -15.74
N ARG A 467 33.86 10.50 -14.47
CA ARG A 467 32.65 9.76 -13.97
C ARG A 467 31.34 10.20 -14.61
N ASP A 468 31.14 11.48 -14.83
CA ASP A 468 29.86 12.01 -15.29
C ASP A 468 29.70 11.85 -16.80
N ASP A 469 30.76 12.07 -17.55
CA ASP A 469 30.78 11.81 -19.00
C ASP A 469 30.63 10.31 -19.29
N LEU A 470 31.32 9.45 -18.55
CA LEU A 470 31.18 8.00 -18.68
C LEU A 470 29.75 7.52 -18.32
N LYS A 471 29.11 8.12 -17.33
CA LYS A 471 27.70 7.83 -17.03
C LYS A 471 26.78 8.24 -18.17
N ALA A 472 27.03 9.39 -18.81
CA ALA A 472 26.26 9.82 -19.98
C ALA A 472 26.39 8.82 -21.13
N VAL A 473 27.61 8.35 -21.42
CA VAL A 473 27.87 7.31 -22.43
C VAL A 473 27.15 6.02 -22.07
N VAL A 474 27.26 5.53 -20.84
CA VAL A 474 26.58 4.31 -20.40
C VAL A 474 25.06 4.41 -20.54
N SER A 475 24.47 5.56 -20.18
CA SER A 475 23.03 5.80 -20.32
C SER A 475 22.58 5.84 -21.78
N ALA A 476 23.35 6.49 -22.65
CA ALA A 476 23.11 6.52 -24.08
C ALA A 476 23.25 5.11 -24.71
N ALA A 477 24.26 4.34 -24.29
CA ALA A 477 24.52 2.97 -24.72
C ALA A 477 23.36 2.01 -24.37
N GLU A 478 22.86 2.07 -23.14
CA GLU A 478 21.68 1.31 -22.72
C GLU A 478 20.44 1.69 -23.55
N SER A 479 20.25 2.98 -23.80
CA SER A 479 19.11 3.48 -24.58
C SER A 479 19.16 3.03 -26.04
N TYR A 480 20.34 3.01 -26.62
CA TYR A 480 20.56 2.51 -27.99
C TYR A 480 20.37 0.98 -28.04
N ALA A 481 20.93 0.21 -27.10
CA ALA A 481 20.74 -1.24 -27.04
C ALA A 481 19.26 -1.62 -26.93
N ASP A 482 18.49 -0.92 -26.11
CA ASP A 482 17.03 -1.12 -25.98
C ASP A 482 16.29 -0.80 -27.29
N ALA A 483 16.64 0.31 -27.96
CA ALA A 483 16.05 0.70 -29.24
C ALA A 483 16.36 -0.32 -30.34
N LYS A 484 17.63 -0.76 -30.43
CA LYS A 484 18.09 -1.76 -31.40
C LYS A 484 17.37 -3.10 -31.22
N ARG A 485 17.29 -3.61 -29.98
CA ARG A 485 16.59 -4.88 -29.71
C ARG A 485 15.10 -4.83 -30.05
N ARG A 486 14.43 -3.70 -29.85
CA ARG A 486 13.04 -3.51 -30.25
C ARG A 486 12.89 -3.47 -31.77
N ASP A 487 13.80 -2.84 -32.47
CA ASP A 487 13.82 -2.79 -33.93
C ASP A 487 14.12 -4.15 -34.55
N ASP A 488 15.15 -4.85 -34.05
CA ASP A 488 15.57 -6.18 -34.54
C ASP A 488 14.55 -7.27 -34.18
N GLY A 489 13.92 -7.17 -33.01
CA GLY A 489 12.90 -8.13 -32.53
C GLY A 489 11.50 -7.93 -33.12
N PHE A 490 11.29 -6.96 -33.99
CA PHE A 490 9.99 -6.72 -34.60
C PHE A 490 9.66 -7.76 -35.68
N SER A 491 8.67 -8.60 -35.40
CA SER A 491 8.23 -9.70 -36.27
C SER A 491 7.07 -9.35 -37.21
N GLY A 492 6.65 -8.09 -37.27
CA GLY A 492 5.58 -7.62 -38.14
C GLY A 492 6.05 -7.23 -39.54
N ASP A 493 5.13 -6.68 -40.36
CA ASP A 493 5.43 -6.21 -41.71
C ASP A 493 6.60 -5.20 -41.72
N PRO A 494 7.70 -5.47 -42.46
CA PRO A 494 8.85 -4.57 -42.55
C PRO A 494 8.52 -3.16 -43.09
N LEU A 495 7.45 -3.03 -43.86
CA LEU A 495 6.98 -1.75 -44.42
C LEU A 495 5.98 -1.01 -43.54
N SER A 496 5.63 -1.59 -42.40
CA SER A 496 4.66 -0.97 -41.48
C SER A 496 5.19 0.34 -40.90
N GLU A 497 4.28 1.30 -40.63
CA GLU A 497 4.58 2.57 -39.99
C GLU A 497 5.27 2.36 -38.62
N LYS A 498 4.89 1.30 -37.90
CA LYS A 498 5.49 0.93 -36.62
C LYS A 498 6.96 0.48 -36.76
N LYS A 499 7.32 -0.25 -37.80
CA LYS A 499 8.74 -0.63 -38.07
C LYS A 499 9.57 0.60 -38.39
N LYS A 500 9.02 1.52 -39.19
CA LYS A 500 9.66 2.78 -39.54
C LYS A 500 9.92 3.63 -38.27
N GLU A 501 8.93 3.76 -37.40
CA GLU A 501 9.07 4.46 -36.12
C GLU A 501 10.16 3.84 -35.22
N LEU A 502 10.25 2.51 -35.15
CA LEU A 502 11.29 1.82 -34.37
C LEU A 502 12.68 2.08 -34.94
N SER A 503 12.84 2.02 -36.26
CA SER A 503 14.11 2.30 -36.94
C SER A 503 14.55 3.77 -36.77
N GLU A 504 13.62 4.72 -36.86
CA GLU A 504 13.90 6.14 -36.60
C GLU A 504 14.36 6.36 -35.15
N LYS A 505 13.69 5.72 -34.18
CA LYS A 505 14.10 5.78 -32.76
C LYS A 505 15.49 5.15 -32.54
N ARG A 506 15.82 4.06 -33.24
CA ARG A 506 17.15 3.45 -33.18
C ARG A 506 18.21 4.41 -33.67
N VAL A 507 18.02 5.04 -34.84
CA VAL A 507 18.96 6.00 -35.43
C VAL A 507 19.14 7.24 -34.54
N ASP A 508 18.07 7.76 -33.92
CA ASP A 508 18.17 8.86 -32.95
C ASP A 508 19.05 8.47 -31.74
N LYS A 509 18.87 7.26 -31.21
CA LYS A 509 19.66 6.79 -30.07
C LYS A 509 21.10 6.45 -30.44
N GLU A 510 21.34 5.93 -31.64
CA GLU A 510 22.67 5.72 -32.20
C GLU A 510 23.46 7.03 -32.30
N SER A 511 22.84 8.08 -32.84
CA SER A 511 23.45 9.41 -32.93
C SER A 511 23.80 9.98 -31.56
N LYS A 512 22.90 9.85 -30.58
CA LYS A 512 23.15 10.32 -29.20
C LYS A 512 24.29 9.56 -28.51
N LEU A 513 24.41 8.26 -28.76
CA LEU A 513 25.52 7.47 -28.24
C LEU A 513 26.84 7.89 -28.90
N ALA A 514 26.86 8.11 -30.22
CA ALA A 514 28.04 8.59 -30.93
C ALA A 514 28.50 9.97 -30.43
N GLU A 515 27.58 10.88 -30.21
CA GLU A 515 27.85 12.21 -29.64
C GLU A 515 28.43 12.13 -28.21
N ALA A 516 27.82 11.31 -27.35
CA ALA A 516 28.30 11.12 -25.97
C ALA A 516 29.69 10.46 -25.93
N LEU A 517 29.97 9.49 -26.80
CA LEU A 517 31.28 8.86 -26.95
C LEU A 517 32.30 9.89 -27.46
N GLY A 518 31.92 10.68 -28.45
CA GLY A 518 32.75 11.76 -28.98
C GLY A 518 33.18 12.76 -27.90
N SER A 519 32.24 13.22 -27.11
CA SER A 519 32.51 14.17 -26.03
C SER A 519 33.40 13.60 -24.91
N LEU A 520 33.29 12.30 -24.62
CA LEU A 520 34.13 11.63 -23.61
C LEU A 520 35.57 11.40 -24.11
N VAL A 521 35.73 10.96 -25.37
CA VAL A 521 37.01 10.52 -25.92
C VAL A 521 37.84 11.67 -26.51
N ALA A 522 37.22 12.69 -27.13
CA ALA A 522 37.90 13.80 -27.79
C ALA A 522 38.94 14.52 -26.91
N PRO A 523 38.67 14.80 -25.62
CA PRO A 523 39.66 15.47 -24.77
C PRO A 523 40.88 14.60 -24.38
N LEU A 524 40.80 13.28 -24.67
CA LEU A 524 41.85 12.31 -24.31
C LEU A 524 42.76 11.94 -25.50
N ARG A 525 42.45 12.45 -26.69
CA ARG A 525 43.22 12.19 -27.93
C ARG A 525 43.87 13.43 -28.47
N THR A 526 45.06 13.27 -29.03
CA THR A 526 45.84 14.34 -29.70
C THR A 526 45.52 14.46 -31.18
N ASP A 527 44.97 13.42 -31.82
CA ASP A 527 44.87 13.27 -33.28
C ASP A 527 43.50 13.53 -33.88
N GLY A 528 42.57 14.09 -33.08
CA GLY A 528 41.18 14.28 -33.52
C GLY A 528 40.35 12.99 -33.50
N LEU A 529 39.03 13.11 -33.65
CA LEU A 529 38.08 11.98 -33.69
C LEU A 529 37.65 11.77 -35.13
N ASP A 530 38.02 10.61 -35.70
CA ASP A 530 37.35 10.07 -36.88
C ASP A 530 35.96 9.57 -36.47
N ASN A 531 35.03 9.43 -37.41
CA ASN A 531 33.66 8.95 -37.13
C ASN A 531 33.68 7.66 -36.32
N VAL A 532 32.93 7.63 -35.20
CA VAL A 532 32.77 6.44 -34.35
C VAL A 532 32.11 5.34 -35.18
N SER A 533 32.71 4.16 -35.26
CA SER A 533 32.17 3.06 -36.05
C SER A 533 30.92 2.46 -35.41
N VAL A 534 29.98 2.00 -36.22
CA VAL A 534 28.76 1.29 -35.70
C VAL A 534 29.16 0.06 -34.90
N ALA A 535 30.27 -0.61 -35.24
CA ALA A 535 30.77 -1.78 -34.49
C ALA A 535 31.16 -1.40 -33.06
N THR A 536 31.80 -0.24 -32.86
CA THR A 536 32.17 0.32 -31.55
C THR A 536 30.92 0.66 -30.76
N LEU A 537 29.92 1.30 -31.39
CA LEU A 537 28.63 1.61 -30.73
C LEU A 537 27.94 0.35 -30.26
N ASP A 538 27.89 -0.69 -31.09
CA ASP A 538 27.29 -1.97 -30.75
C ASP A 538 28.03 -2.69 -29.61
N LYS A 539 29.36 -2.69 -29.61
CA LYS A 539 30.19 -3.27 -28.55
C LYS A 539 29.96 -2.58 -27.22
N VAL A 540 29.99 -1.26 -27.20
CA VAL A 540 29.72 -0.44 -26.01
C VAL A 540 28.28 -0.64 -25.51
N ALA A 541 27.32 -0.66 -26.42
CA ALA A 541 25.91 -0.86 -26.10
C ALA A 541 25.63 -2.25 -25.51
N SER A 542 26.20 -3.32 -26.12
CA SER A 542 26.04 -4.68 -25.59
C SER A 542 26.68 -4.83 -24.21
N THR A 543 27.88 -4.28 -24.01
CA THR A 543 28.58 -4.31 -22.70
C THR A 543 27.80 -3.58 -21.63
N ALA A 544 27.25 -2.40 -21.93
CA ALA A 544 26.42 -1.64 -21.00
C ALA A 544 25.13 -2.40 -20.65
N TYR A 545 24.50 -2.99 -21.64
CA TYR A 545 23.25 -3.77 -21.48
C TYR A 545 23.45 -5.04 -20.64
N ASP A 546 24.50 -5.81 -20.88
CA ASP A 546 24.79 -7.05 -20.15
C ASP A 546 25.10 -6.75 -18.66
N GLY A 547 25.76 -5.64 -18.38
CA GLY A 547 25.96 -5.15 -17.01
C GLY A 547 24.67 -4.77 -16.31
N ARG A 548 23.67 -4.27 -17.04
CA ARG A 548 22.37 -3.86 -16.50
C ARG A 548 21.62 -5.02 -15.83
N ALA A 549 21.65 -6.21 -16.38
CA ALA A 549 20.98 -7.39 -15.82
C ALA A 549 21.51 -7.75 -14.42
N LYS A 550 22.82 -7.63 -14.19
CA LYS A 550 23.42 -7.83 -12.86
C LYS A 550 23.00 -6.74 -11.87
N ILE A 551 22.97 -5.48 -12.33
CA ILE A 551 22.58 -4.34 -11.51
C ILE A 551 21.09 -4.44 -11.11
N SER A 552 20.22 -4.77 -12.06
CA SER A 552 18.78 -4.84 -11.82
C SER A 552 18.39 -5.92 -10.82
N LYS A 553 19.13 -7.04 -10.78
CA LYS A 553 18.92 -8.15 -9.84
C LYS A 553 19.61 -7.93 -8.48
N ALA A 554 20.57 -6.98 -8.38
CA ALA A 554 21.35 -6.75 -7.17
C ALA A 554 20.49 -6.25 -6.01
N GLY A 555 20.75 -6.75 -4.82
CA GLY A 555 20.08 -6.34 -3.58
C GLY A 555 18.74 -7.04 -3.30
N TRP A 556 17.97 -7.41 -4.31
CA TRP A 556 16.67 -8.06 -4.11
C TRP A 556 16.73 -9.38 -3.33
N PRO A 557 17.75 -10.26 -3.49
CA PRO A 557 17.89 -11.46 -2.67
C PRO A 557 17.95 -11.16 -1.16
N ARG A 558 18.57 -10.03 -0.77
CA ARG A 558 18.63 -9.61 0.64
C ARG A 558 17.26 -9.20 1.16
N ILE A 559 16.44 -8.57 0.31
CA ILE A 559 15.05 -8.20 0.66
C ILE A 559 14.21 -9.45 0.85
N PHE A 560 14.32 -10.47 -0.02
CA PHE A 560 13.60 -11.74 0.19
C PHE A 560 14.05 -12.48 1.44
N GLY A 561 15.36 -12.48 1.73
CA GLY A 561 15.88 -12.97 3.00
C GLY A 561 15.21 -12.27 4.20
N MET A 562 15.08 -10.95 4.13
CA MET A 562 14.38 -10.15 5.15
C MET A 562 12.89 -10.56 5.28
N LEU A 563 12.17 -10.78 4.16
CA LEU A 563 10.77 -11.21 4.19
C LEU A 563 10.61 -12.58 4.87
N VAL A 564 11.47 -13.55 4.51
CA VAL A 564 11.44 -14.89 5.11
C VAL A 564 11.76 -14.84 6.59
N ILE A 565 12.81 -14.08 6.99
CA ILE A 565 13.20 -13.89 8.39
C ILE A 565 12.07 -13.20 9.16
N SER A 566 11.45 -12.16 8.61
CA SER A 566 10.32 -11.46 9.24
C SER A 566 9.11 -12.37 9.40
N SER A 567 8.82 -13.21 8.40
CA SER A 567 7.75 -14.21 8.50
C SER A 567 8.02 -15.24 9.60
N ALA A 568 9.26 -15.72 9.71
CA ALA A 568 9.68 -16.65 10.75
C ALA A 568 9.64 -16.01 12.14
N ALA A 569 10.08 -14.76 12.28
CA ALA A 569 10.01 -14.02 13.53
C ALA A 569 8.55 -13.83 14.00
N ALA A 570 7.66 -13.40 13.09
CA ALA A 570 6.24 -13.29 13.40
C ALA A 570 5.63 -14.64 13.78
N LEU A 571 5.99 -15.72 13.08
CA LEU A 571 5.55 -17.08 13.37
C LEU A 571 5.93 -17.50 14.82
N ILE A 572 7.18 -17.27 15.22
CA ILE A 572 7.66 -17.57 16.58
C ILE A 572 6.87 -16.75 17.61
N LEU A 573 6.66 -15.46 17.36
CA LEU A 573 5.91 -14.59 18.27
C LEU A 573 4.44 -15.03 18.41
N PHE A 574 3.79 -15.44 17.33
CA PHE A 574 2.44 -16.00 17.42
C PHE A 574 2.41 -17.37 18.12
N ALA A 575 3.45 -18.19 17.99
CA ALA A 575 3.56 -19.44 18.73
C ALA A 575 3.59 -19.18 20.25
N LEU A 576 4.36 -18.16 20.69
CA LEU A 576 4.48 -17.79 22.12
C LEU A 576 3.13 -17.41 22.74
N ILE A 577 2.26 -16.74 21.98
CA ILE A 577 0.93 -16.29 22.46
C ILE A 577 -0.22 -17.16 21.97
N SER A 578 0.07 -18.30 21.33
CA SER A 578 -0.93 -19.18 20.73
C SER A 578 -2.00 -19.70 21.72
N ASN A 579 -1.63 -19.82 23.00
CA ASN A 579 -2.50 -20.25 24.07
C ASN A 579 -3.16 -19.10 24.84
N VAL A 580 -2.77 -17.85 24.56
CA VAL A 580 -3.44 -16.68 25.14
C VAL A 580 -4.78 -16.53 24.46
N ALA A 581 -5.84 -16.52 25.24
CA ALA A 581 -7.20 -16.35 24.76
C ALA A 581 -7.91 -15.28 25.60
N SER A 582 -9.01 -14.73 25.09
CA SER A 582 -9.84 -13.82 25.87
C SER A 582 -10.39 -14.51 27.11
N PRO A 583 -10.69 -13.78 28.19
CA PRO A 583 -11.34 -14.33 29.38
C PRO A 583 -12.64 -15.09 29.04
N GLU A 584 -13.39 -14.62 28.05
CA GLU A 584 -14.65 -15.24 27.59
C GLU A 584 -14.39 -16.62 26.96
N VAL A 585 -13.37 -16.75 26.09
CA VAL A 585 -13.00 -18.05 25.48
C VAL A 585 -12.52 -19.03 26.54
N LEU A 586 -11.77 -18.56 27.53
CA LEU A 586 -11.30 -19.40 28.64
C LEU A 586 -12.46 -19.88 29.52
N ALA A 587 -13.43 -19.00 29.81
CA ALA A 587 -14.64 -19.34 30.56
C ALA A 587 -15.50 -20.38 29.82
N GLU A 588 -15.67 -20.23 28.52
CA GLU A 588 -16.43 -21.19 27.70
C GLU A 588 -15.72 -22.54 27.60
N GLU A 589 -14.41 -22.58 27.48
CA GLU A 589 -13.64 -23.83 27.51
C GLU A 589 -13.77 -24.55 28.87
N LYS A 590 -13.75 -23.78 29.96
CA LYS A 590 -13.94 -24.33 31.29
C LYS A 590 -15.31 -24.96 31.43
N ARG A 591 -16.36 -24.25 30.99
CA ARG A 591 -17.75 -24.75 30.99
C ARG A 591 -17.92 -26.02 30.15
N ARG A 592 -17.35 -26.06 28.94
CA ARG A 592 -17.38 -27.27 28.08
C ARG A 592 -16.67 -28.46 28.71
N LYS A 593 -15.57 -28.24 29.43
CA LYS A 593 -14.85 -29.29 30.16
C LYS A 593 -15.66 -29.81 31.34
N GLU A 594 -16.35 -28.93 32.08
CA GLU A 594 -17.24 -29.29 33.18
C GLU A 594 -18.45 -30.08 32.69
N GLU A 595 -19.07 -29.65 31.57
CA GLU A 595 -20.17 -30.38 30.92
C GLU A 595 -19.75 -31.77 30.38
N ALA A 596 -18.52 -31.88 29.85
CA ALA A 596 -17.98 -33.15 29.40
C ALA A 596 -17.66 -34.11 30.58
N ALA A 597 -17.16 -33.57 31.69
CA ALA A 597 -16.88 -34.33 32.92
C ALA A 597 -18.17 -34.78 33.62
N SER A 598 -19.26 -34.03 33.49
CA SER A 598 -20.59 -34.42 34.05
C SER A 598 -21.31 -35.49 33.24
N LYS A 599 -20.87 -35.76 32.00
CA LYS A 599 -21.46 -36.78 31.10
C LYS A 599 -20.71 -38.12 31.14
N ASN A 600 -19.54 -38.16 31.78
CA ASN A 600 -18.76 -39.36 32.06
C ASN A 600 -18.94 -39.79 33.55
#